data_27e626eb274fd53a0f9165ae8bc6be0f
#
_entry.id   27e626eb274fd53a0f9165ae8bc6be0f
#
_cell.length_a   1.000
_cell.length_b   1.000
_cell.length_c   1.000
_cell.angle_alpha   90.00
_cell.angle_beta   90.00
_cell.angle_gamma   90.00
#
_symmetry.space_group_name_H-M   'P 1'
#
loop_
_entity.id
_entity.type
_entity.pdbx_description
1 polymer ?
#
loop_
_entity_poly.entity_id
_entity_poly.type
_entity_poly.pdbx_seq_one_letter_code
_entity_poly.pdbx_strand_id
1 'polypeptide(L)'
;MAEMTVLSGEEATLSFTPTDVSQIGQDLSSPDTYGLAGPITDSTDITVNYTIPSVTSGDNPYNTKRITKFAEDLTANNFTFNINFGNNLWDVYVLNVSENKRVSLNSVSYNIIDSATSHPINNITVSKGGLFEVKGDLVVSDKRTTRSWYQTRLNFWGSGNVNINGNLTISSDMATMYDNALNGVKLELSEVNSFTVGGVVTLQSKWNDKKWIRLNSNARNVFERSFGGLNVALGGVIELDGQSNVTATTLTFTNSGRNEFNGSLATRIEVERTDGKISSWGNVVDNKLNITMDATDPQNGYQVLRFSKIDNYENENWINYAFTSGANSLNEIVVKNGRLDIAMYDGMKASSLSMEGGVFSAAGDNYNPEMGKVVFDKIVFSGGTIYFDIFEEENDSLQINGSIEKVSDSSKLTLEMSVNESDLRAWLGATGEDSKSVKLITFSSEGSNVTAEDFSLKLLDGVSGEIAMDEAGGMISLSVNLGLVPEPEAVASVLAALAIVAACFRKRA
;
A
#
# COMPACT_ATOMS: atom_id res chain seq x y z
N MET A 1 -6.91 -42.89 3.33
CA MET A 1 -6.10 -43.21 2.14
C MET A 1 -6.08 -41.99 1.26
N ALA A 2 -4.91 -41.60 0.78
CA ALA A 2 -4.83 -40.61 -0.28
C ALA A 2 -5.25 -41.31 -1.58
N GLU A 3 -6.23 -40.78 -2.26
CA GLU A 3 -6.64 -41.26 -3.57
C GLU A 3 -5.86 -40.45 -4.61
N MET A 4 -5.09 -41.14 -5.43
CA MET A 4 -4.15 -40.55 -6.36
C MET A 4 -4.61 -40.84 -7.78
N THR A 5 -4.78 -39.79 -8.55
CA THR A 5 -5.03 -39.90 -9.98
C THR A 5 -3.83 -39.28 -10.71
N VAL A 6 -3.06 -40.11 -11.38
CA VAL A 6 -1.99 -39.69 -12.27
C VAL A 6 -2.55 -39.62 -13.67
N LEU A 7 -2.59 -38.42 -14.24
CA LEU A 7 -2.85 -38.23 -15.65
C LEU A 7 -1.50 -38.24 -16.39
N SER A 8 -1.44 -38.90 -17.52
CA SER A 8 -0.21 -39.10 -18.27
C SER A 8 0.38 -37.74 -18.76
N GLY A 9 1.56 -37.44 -18.35
CA GLY A 9 2.40 -36.41 -18.94
C GLY A 9 2.82 -35.34 -17.95
N GLU A 10 2.06 -34.28 -17.75
CA GLU A 10 2.51 -33.05 -17.08
C GLU A 10 1.60 -32.62 -15.94
N GLU A 11 0.59 -33.39 -15.59
CA GLU A 11 -0.37 -33.08 -14.53
C GLU A 11 -0.30 -34.12 -13.41
N ALA A 12 -0.22 -33.64 -12.17
CA ALA A 12 -0.29 -34.47 -10.97
C ALA A 12 -1.40 -34.00 -10.04
N THR A 13 -2.28 -34.90 -9.61
CA THR A 13 -3.34 -34.58 -8.66
C THR A 13 -3.20 -35.44 -7.40
N LEU A 14 -3.18 -34.80 -6.25
CA LEU A 14 -3.21 -35.41 -4.94
C LEU A 14 -4.52 -35.07 -4.22
N SER A 15 -5.31 -36.08 -3.85
CA SER A 15 -6.45 -35.91 -2.95
C SER A 15 -6.07 -36.39 -1.56
N PHE A 16 -6.14 -35.49 -0.59
CA PHE A 16 -5.65 -35.73 0.76
C PHE A 16 -6.73 -35.43 1.81
N THR A 17 -7.13 -36.49 2.52
CA THR A 17 -8.07 -36.37 3.64
C THR A 17 -7.41 -36.99 4.87
N PRO A 18 -6.75 -36.20 5.75
CA PRO A 18 -6.15 -36.75 6.94
C PRO A 18 -7.25 -37.27 7.88
N THR A 19 -7.27 -38.56 8.10
CA THR A 19 -8.21 -39.20 9.04
C THR A 19 -7.69 -39.23 10.46
N ASP A 20 -6.38 -39.02 10.64
CA ASP A 20 -5.72 -38.82 11.93
C ASP A 20 -4.46 -37.97 11.80
N VAL A 21 -3.93 -37.53 12.96
CA VAL A 21 -2.77 -36.63 13.06
C VAL A 21 -1.49 -37.27 12.49
N SER A 22 -1.40 -38.59 12.39
CA SER A 22 -0.23 -39.30 11.87
C SER A 22 -0.06 -39.10 10.35
N GLN A 23 -1.11 -38.71 9.67
CA GLN A 23 -1.12 -38.45 8.23
C GLN A 23 -0.70 -37.00 7.88
N ILE A 24 -0.41 -36.18 8.89
CA ILE A 24 0.04 -34.79 8.72
C ILE A 24 1.54 -34.74 8.37
N GLY A 25 1.94 -33.75 7.57
CA GLY A 25 3.35 -33.55 7.21
C GLY A 25 3.74 -34.17 5.87
N GLN A 26 2.74 -34.40 5.00
CA GLN A 26 2.96 -34.87 3.63
C GLN A 26 3.98 -33.97 2.92
N ASP A 27 4.97 -34.62 2.31
CA ASP A 27 6.00 -33.91 1.56
C ASP A 27 5.57 -33.69 0.10
N LEU A 28 5.27 -32.43 -0.21
CA LEU A 28 4.83 -32.00 -1.54
C LEU A 28 6.00 -31.80 -2.53
N SER A 29 7.25 -31.91 -2.09
CA SER A 29 8.42 -31.84 -2.97
C SER A 29 8.82 -33.21 -3.54
N SER A 30 8.28 -34.31 -2.99
CA SER A 30 8.61 -35.65 -3.43
C SER A 30 7.69 -36.13 -4.57
N PRO A 31 8.25 -36.57 -5.72
CA PRO A 31 7.48 -37.20 -6.79
C PRO A 31 6.66 -38.42 -6.33
N ASP A 32 7.17 -39.16 -5.37
CA ASP A 32 6.51 -40.34 -4.80
C ASP A 32 5.16 -39.99 -4.14
N THR A 33 5.04 -38.77 -3.62
CA THR A 33 3.80 -38.23 -3.05
C THR A 33 2.66 -38.22 -4.07
N TYR A 34 3.00 -38.02 -5.33
CA TYR A 34 2.06 -37.97 -6.45
C TYR A 34 2.06 -39.25 -7.29
N GLY A 35 2.90 -40.25 -6.94
CA GLY A 35 3.09 -41.48 -7.73
C GLY A 35 3.67 -41.22 -9.12
N LEU A 36 4.41 -40.14 -9.26
CA LEU A 36 5.09 -39.83 -10.51
C LEU A 36 6.30 -40.76 -10.68
N ALA A 37 6.46 -41.29 -11.89
CA ALA A 37 7.59 -42.17 -12.23
C ALA A 37 8.89 -41.35 -12.48
N GLY A 38 8.78 -40.02 -12.57
CA GLY A 38 9.87 -39.11 -12.82
C GLY A 38 9.86 -37.87 -11.91
N PRO A 39 10.86 -37.01 -12.01
CA PRO A 39 10.95 -35.82 -11.18
C PRO A 39 9.84 -34.82 -11.50
N ILE A 40 9.44 -34.03 -10.51
CA ILE A 40 8.64 -32.84 -10.71
C ILE A 40 9.53 -31.80 -11.42
N THR A 41 9.00 -31.17 -12.48
CA THR A 41 9.72 -30.20 -13.29
C THR A 41 8.94 -28.89 -13.40
N ASP A 42 9.54 -27.89 -14.01
CA ASP A 42 8.92 -26.58 -14.30
C ASP A 42 7.75 -26.63 -15.30
N SER A 43 7.52 -27.79 -15.93
CA SER A 43 6.34 -28.08 -16.76
C SER A 43 5.25 -28.87 -16.04
N THR A 44 5.46 -29.32 -14.80
CA THR A 44 4.51 -30.14 -14.05
C THR A 44 3.47 -29.26 -13.36
N ASP A 45 2.19 -29.43 -13.70
CA ASP A 45 1.05 -28.87 -13.00
C ASP A 45 0.66 -29.76 -11.82
N ILE A 46 0.53 -29.16 -10.64
CA ILE A 46 0.20 -29.88 -9.42
C ILE A 46 -1.13 -29.37 -8.86
N THR A 47 -2.06 -30.28 -8.62
CA THR A 47 -3.30 -29.98 -7.90
C THR A 47 -3.36 -30.79 -6.61
N VAL A 48 -3.55 -30.12 -5.49
CA VAL A 48 -3.73 -30.73 -4.18
C VAL A 48 -5.12 -30.42 -3.65
N ASN A 49 -5.92 -31.46 -3.48
CA ASN A 49 -7.26 -31.35 -2.91
C ASN A 49 -7.22 -31.75 -1.43
N TYR A 50 -7.38 -30.79 -0.55
CA TYR A 50 -7.46 -31.02 0.88
C TYR A 50 -8.91 -31.11 1.33
N THR A 51 -9.24 -32.18 2.05
CA THR A 51 -10.47 -32.25 2.83
C THR A 51 -10.09 -32.47 4.29
N ILE A 52 -10.20 -31.42 5.11
CA ILE A 52 -9.88 -31.49 6.53
C ILE A 52 -11.17 -31.76 7.29
N PRO A 53 -11.29 -32.92 7.98
CA PRO A 53 -12.53 -33.31 8.65
C PRO A 53 -12.93 -32.32 9.76
N SER A 54 -14.24 -32.25 10.02
CA SER A 54 -14.77 -31.56 11.20
C SER A 54 -14.24 -32.17 12.49
N VAL A 55 -13.94 -31.32 13.47
CA VAL A 55 -13.55 -31.74 14.81
C VAL A 55 -14.62 -31.35 15.82
N THR A 56 -14.72 -32.10 16.92
CA THR A 56 -15.58 -31.75 18.05
C THR A 56 -15.02 -30.50 18.77
N SER A 57 -15.91 -29.64 19.20
CA SER A 57 -15.53 -28.42 19.94
C SER A 57 -14.62 -28.75 21.14
N GLY A 58 -13.42 -28.19 21.17
CA GLY A 58 -12.46 -28.33 22.25
C GLY A 58 -11.17 -29.09 21.94
N ASP A 59 -11.18 -30.03 21.02
CA ASP A 59 -10.00 -30.81 20.62
C ASP A 59 -9.74 -30.65 19.11
N ASN A 60 -8.95 -29.65 18.75
CA ASN A 60 -8.48 -29.53 17.36
C ASN A 60 -7.09 -30.17 17.22
N PRO A 61 -6.98 -31.43 16.76
CA PRO A 61 -5.71 -32.11 16.60
C PRO A 61 -4.84 -31.48 15.47
N TYR A 62 -5.45 -30.65 14.61
CA TYR A 62 -4.80 -29.97 13.51
C TYR A 62 -4.28 -28.58 13.88
N ASN A 63 -4.67 -28.07 15.07
CA ASN A 63 -4.21 -26.78 15.54
C ASN A 63 -2.68 -26.77 15.66
N THR A 64 -2.05 -25.74 15.13
CA THR A 64 -0.58 -25.58 15.05
C THR A 64 0.18 -26.68 14.28
N LYS A 65 -0.51 -27.62 13.65
CA LYS A 65 0.14 -28.65 12.82
C LYS A 65 0.32 -28.18 11.39
N ARG A 66 1.50 -28.45 10.84
CA ARG A 66 1.79 -28.22 9.43
C ARG A 66 1.28 -29.38 8.62
N ILE A 67 0.18 -29.19 7.89
CA ILE A 67 -0.50 -30.28 7.17
C ILE A 67 0.38 -30.83 6.06
N THR A 68 1.10 -29.94 5.36
CA THR A 68 2.04 -30.33 4.32
C THR A 68 3.32 -29.52 4.41
N LYS A 69 4.35 -30.01 3.74
CA LYS A 69 5.66 -29.35 3.68
C LYS A 69 6.30 -29.51 2.31
N PHE A 70 7.23 -28.64 2.01
CA PHE A 70 8.26 -28.85 1.00
C PHE A 70 9.56 -29.14 1.74
N ALA A 71 9.95 -30.40 1.78
CA ALA A 71 11.14 -30.84 2.50
C ALA A 71 12.41 -30.67 1.67
N GLU A 72 12.29 -30.64 0.35
CA GLU A 72 13.36 -30.46 -0.61
C GLU A 72 13.10 -29.25 -1.53
N ASP A 73 14.09 -28.88 -2.33
CA ASP A 73 13.90 -27.88 -3.36
C ASP A 73 12.88 -28.38 -4.39
N LEU A 74 11.99 -27.48 -4.80
CA LEU A 74 10.94 -27.79 -5.77
C LEU A 74 10.88 -26.71 -6.83
N THR A 75 10.78 -27.14 -8.08
CA THR A 75 10.35 -26.28 -9.19
C THR A 75 9.16 -26.98 -9.86
N ALA A 76 8.04 -26.26 -10.01
CA ALA A 76 6.85 -26.73 -10.67
C ALA A 76 6.21 -25.62 -11.50
N ASN A 77 5.31 -25.99 -12.43
CA ASN A 77 4.56 -25.04 -13.21
C ASN A 77 3.46 -24.41 -12.33
N ASN A 78 2.24 -24.82 -12.44
CA ASN A 78 1.14 -24.26 -11.68
C ASN A 78 0.87 -25.13 -10.44
N PHE A 79 0.61 -24.48 -9.32
CA PHE A 79 0.27 -25.17 -8.08
C PHE A 79 -1.11 -24.72 -7.61
N THR A 80 -2.06 -25.66 -7.58
CA THR A 80 -3.44 -25.41 -7.17
C THR A 80 -3.76 -26.15 -5.88
N PHE A 81 -4.16 -25.39 -4.86
CA PHE A 81 -4.70 -25.92 -3.62
C PHE A 81 -6.21 -25.72 -3.58
N ASN A 82 -6.95 -26.81 -3.57
CA ASN A 82 -8.39 -26.81 -3.32
C ASN A 82 -8.63 -27.27 -1.88
N ILE A 83 -9.12 -26.38 -1.05
CA ILE A 83 -9.18 -26.60 0.39
C ILE A 83 -10.64 -26.62 0.83
N ASN A 84 -11.04 -27.74 1.40
CA ASN A 84 -12.31 -27.94 2.06
C ASN A 84 -12.07 -28.12 3.56
N PHE A 85 -12.51 -27.15 4.36
CA PHE A 85 -12.36 -27.19 5.80
C PHE A 85 -13.63 -27.72 6.48
N GLY A 86 -13.46 -28.71 7.34
CA GLY A 86 -14.52 -29.12 8.27
C GLY A 86 -14.81 -28.07 9.34
N ASN A 87 -15.82 -28.34 10.16
CA ASN A 87 -16.23 -27.43 11.25
C ASN A 87 -15.23 -27.43 12.41
N ASN A 88 -15.19 -26.30 13.14
CA ASN A 88 -14.38 -26.10 14.36
C ASN A 88 -12.86 -26.19 14.17
N LEU A 89 -12.35 -25.88 12.99
CA LEU A 89 -10.92 -25.83 12.74
C LEU A 89 -10.39 -24.41 12.95
N TRP A 90 -9.27 -24.30 13.68
CA TRP A 90 -8.61 -23.04 14.02
C TRP A 90 -7.14 -23.15 13.61
N ASP A 91 -6.57 -22.08 13.11
CA ASP A 91 -5.13 -21.92 12.85
C ASP A 91 -4.47 -23.13 12.13
N VAL A 92 -5.04 -23.55 11.02
CA VAL A 92 -4.49 -24.65 10.24
C VAL A 92 -3.34 -24.15 9.35
N TYR A 93 -2.15 -24.69 9.58
CA TYR A 93 -0.96 -24.36 8.78
C TYR A 93 -0.90 -25.26 7.56
N VAL A 94 -1.26 -24.73 6.41
CA VAL A 94 -1.42 -25.55 5.19
C VAL A 94 -0.08 -25.92 4.58
N LEU A 95 0.90 -25.01 4.59
CA LEU A 95 2.15 -25.19 3.86
C LEU A 95 3.37 -24.77 4.68
N ASN A 96 4.46 -25.52 4.57
CA ASN A 96 5.75 -25.19 5.15
C ASN A 96 6.89 -25.41 4.16
N VAL A 97 7.63 -24.34 3.85
CA VAL A 97 8.94 -24.42 3.16
C VAL A 97 10.01 -24.69 4.21
N SER A 98 10.71 -25.80 4.10
CA SER A 98 11.72 -26.21 5.06
C SER A 98 12.92 -25.28 5.07
N GLU A 99 13.77 -25.41 6.10
CA GLU A 99 14.94 -24.59 6.30
C GLU A 99 15.92 -24.74 5.12
N ASN A 100 16.41 -23.60 4.61
CA ASN A 100 17.34 -23.50 3.48
C ASN A 100 16.82 -24.16 2.18
N LYS A 101 15.52 -24.34 2.03
CA LYS A 101 14.92 -24.91 0.81
C LYS A 101 14.31 -23.82 -0.06
N ARG A 102 14.32 -24.06 -1.36
CA ARG A 102 13.73 -23.17 -2.36
C ARG A 102 12.55 -23.83 -3.04
N VAL A 103 11.41 -23.17 -3.01
CA VAL A 103 10.22 -23.53 -3.76
C VAL A 103 9.99 -22.46 -4.81
N SER A 104 9.99 -22.85 -6.09
CA SER A 104 9.80 -21.95 -7.23
C SER A 104 8.67 -22.47 -8.10
N LEU A 105 7.56 -21.73 -8.14
CA LEU A 105 6.32 -22.07 -8.81
C LEU A 105 6.00 -21.02 -9.86
N ASN A 106 5.42 -21.43 -11.00
CA ASN A 106 5.04 -20.47 -12.03
C ASN A 106 3.81 -19.65 -11.58
N SER A 107 2.75 -20.33 -11.11
CA SER A 107 1.61 -19.67 -10.48
C SER A 107 1.07 -20.48 -9.30
N VAL A 108 0.37 -19.81 -8.39
CA VAL A 108 -0.24 -20.46 -7.22
C VAL A 108 -1.69 -20.03 -7.07
N SER A 109 -2.58 -21.00 -6.93
CA SER A 109 -3.99 -20.79 -6.66
C SER A 109 -4.42 -21.49 -5.36
N TYR A 110 -4.95 -20.72 -4.42
CA TYR A 110 -5.62 -21.22 -3.21
C TYR A 110 -7.12 -21.02 -3.34
N ASN A 111 -7.86 -22.11 -3.47
CA ASN A 111 -9.31 -22.10 -3.53
C ASN A 111 -9.90 -22.64 -2.22
N ILE A 112 -10.57 -21.81 -1.44
CA ILE A 112 -11.35 -22.21 -0.28
C ILE A 112 -12.75 -22.51 -0.79
N ILE A 113 -13.14 -23.81 -0.76
CA ILE A 113 -14.34 -24.28 -1.46
C ILE A 113 -15.53 -24.33 -0.52
N ASP A 114 -15.36 -24.87 0.68
CA ASP A 114 -16.41 -25.00 1.68
C ASP A 114 -15.85 -24.96 3.11
N SER A 115 -16.59 -24.32 4.01
CA SER A 115 -16.38 -24.40 5.46
C SER A 115 -17.45 -23.59 6.16
N ALA A 116 -18.36 -24.26 6.86
CA ALA A 116 -19.49 -23.58 7.50
C ALA A 116 -19.08 -22.75 8.75
N THR A 117 -18.09 -23.19 9.53
CA THR A 117 -17.78 -22.59 10.84
C THR A 117 -16.28 -22.55 11.19
N SER A 118 -15.38 -22.68 10.21
CA SER A 118 -13.94 -22.73 10.47
C SER A 118 -13.26 -21.39 10.15
N HIS A 119 -12.13 -21.11 10.83
CA HIS A 119 -11.19 -20.08 10.48
C HIS A 119 -10.25 -20.56 9.36
N PRO A 120 -10.51 -20.30 8.10
CA PRO A 120 -9.59 -20.69 7.05
C PRO A 120 -8.39 -19.73 7.06
N ILE A 121 -7.44 -20.01 7.93
CA ILE A 121 -6.17 -19.32 7.93
C ILE A 121 -5.25 -20.09 7.01
N ASN A 122 -4.98 -19.56 5.82
CA ASN A 122 -3.99 -20.13 4.93
C ASN A 122 -2.61 -19.64 5.39
N ASN A 123 -1.97 -20.41 6.24
CA ASN A 123 -0.64 -20.11 6.73
C ASN A 123 0.41 -20.78 5.82
N ILE A 124 1.26 -19.96 5.22
CA ILE A 124 2.47 -20.39 4.53
C ILE A 124 3.64 -20.07 5.45
N THR A 125 4.30 -21.08 5.97
CA THR A 125 5.50 -20.91 6.77
C THR A 125 6.73 -21.02 5.87
N VAL A 126 7.61 -20.02 5.88
CA VAL A 126 8.90 -20.08 5.21
C VAL A 126 9.98 -20.06 6.27
N SER A 127 10.61 -21.21 6.48
CA SER A 127 11.62 -21.38 7.53
C SER A 127 12.89 -20.60 7.22
N LYS A 128 13.79 -20.50 8.19
CA LYS A 128 15.04 -19.73 8.09
C LYS A 128 15.85 -20.13 6.85
N GLY A 129 16.27 -19.13 6.07
CA GLY A 129 17.03 -19.35 4.82
C GLY A 129 16.18 -19.94 3.69
N GLY A 130 14.91 -20.28 3.93
CA GLY A 130 14.00 -20.75 2.90
C GLY A 130 13.55 -19.62 1.98
N LEU A 131 13.17 -20.00 0.75
CA LEU A 131 12.60 -19.10 -0.24
C LEU A 131 11.31 -19.71 -0.81
N PHE A 132 10.23 -18.96 -0.74
CA PHE A 132 8.99 -19.24 -1.48
C PHE A 132 8.88 -18.24 -2.62
N GLU A 133 9.02 -18.72 -3.84
CA GLU A 133 8.99 -17.91 -5.06
C GLU A 133 7.81 -18.31 -5.94
N VAL A 134 7.05 -17.32 -6.40
CA VAL A 134 6.03 -17.46 -7.42
C VAL A 134 6.40 -16.55 -8.58
N LYS A 135 6.72 -17.13 -9.75
CA LYS A 135 7.19 -16.37 -10.93
C LYS A 135 6.07 -15.55 -11.58
N GLY A 136 4.84 -16.02 -11.47
CA GLY A 136 3.64 -15.32 -11.94
C GLY A 136 2.76 -14.91 -10.76
N ASP A 137 1.45 -15.15 -10.87
CA ASP A 137 0.45 -14.68 -9.91
C ASP A 137 0.23 -15.66 -8.75
N LEU A 138 -0.05 -15.13 -7.57
CA LEU A 138 -0.61 -15.84 -6.44
C LEU A 138 -2.04 -15.37 -6.19
N VAL A 139 -2.99 -16.31 -6.27
CA VAL A 139 -4.42 -16.00 -6.10
C VAL A 139 -5.00 -16.81 -4.95
N VAL A 140 -5.64 -16.11 -4.00
CA VAL A 140 -6.47 -16.72 -2.96
C VAL A 140 -7.91 -16.39 -3.22
N SER A 141 -8.74 -17.40 -3.46
CA SER A 141 -10.17 -17.26 -3.74
C SER A 141 -10.97 -17.99 -2.68
N ASP A 142 -11.70 -17.25 -1.88
CA ASP A 142 -12.67 -17.79 -0.95
C ASP A 142 -14.06 -17.80 -1.61
N LYS A 143 -14.46 -18.99 -2.06
CA LYS A 143 -15.71 -19.20 -2.80
C LYS A 143 -16.90 -19.57 -1.90
N ARG A 144 -16.71 -19.50 -0.59
CA ARG A 144 -17.81 -19.74 0.34
C ARG A 144 -18.92 -18.72 0.15
N THR A 145 -20.14 -19.19 0.12
CA THR A 145 -21.33 -18.35 -0.01
C THR A 145 -22.11 -18.20 1.29
N THR A 146 -21.76 -18.98 2.29
CA THR A 146 -22.42 -18.99 3.60
C THR A 146 -21.80 -17.94 4.54
N ARG A 147 -22.65 -17.43 5.44
CA ARG A 147 -22.21 -16.50 6.48
C ARG A 147 -21.13 -17.13 7.37
N SER A 148 -20.01 -16.45 7.53
CA SER A 148 -18.93 -16.90 8.41
C SER A 148 -18.56 -15.79 9.43
N TRP A 149 -18.14 -16.22 10.63
CA TRP A 149 -17.58 -15.33 11.64
C TRP A 149 -16.11 -14.95 11.34
N TYR A 150 -15.52 -15.50 10.29
CA TYR A 150 -14.07 -15.55 10.16
C TYR A 150 -13.57 -15.00 8.84
N GLN A 151 -12.40 -14.38 8.93
CA GLN A 151 -11.69 -13.74 7.82
C GLN A 151 -11.24 -14.75 6.77
N THR A 152 -11.19 -14.29 5.51
CA THR A 152 -10.33 -14.91 4.50
C THR A 152 -8.92 -14.40 4.71
N ARG A 153 -8.03 -15.25 5.20
CA ARG A 153 -6.67 -14.85 5.58
C ARG A 153 -5.61 -15.60 4.79
N LEU A 154 -4.66 -14.87 4.24
CA LEU A 154 -3.36 -15.39 3.82
C LEU A 154 -2.30 -14.84 4.77
N ASN A 155 -1.57 -15.74 5.40
CA ASN A 155 -0.55 -15.39 6.37
C ASN A 155 0.79 -16.02 5.99
N PHE A 156 1.83 -15.20 5.91
CA PHE A 156 3.20 -15.65 5.72
C PHE A 156 3.96 -15.56 7.03
N TRP A 157 4.44 -16.71 7.50
CA TRP A 157 5.15 -16.87 8.75
C TRP A 157 6.59 -17.33 8.56
N GLY A 158 7.39 -17.17 9.60
CA GLY A 158 8.75 -17.65 9.67
C GLY A 158 9.78 -16.60 9.30
N SER A 159 11.04 -17.02 9.14
CA SER A 159 12.17 -16.14 8.93
C SER A 159 12.84 -16.31 7.55
N GLY A 160 12.10 -16.88 6.61
CA GLY A 160 12.51 -16.99 5.22
C GLY A 160 12.08 -15.79 4.39
N ASN A 161 12.22 -15.92 3.08
CA ASN A 161 11.92 -14.89 2.12
C ASN A 161 10.74 -15.31 1.23
N VAL A 162 9.93 -14.35 0.81
CA VAL A 162 8.81 -14.55 -0.11
C VAL A 162 8.96 -13.61 -1.29
N ASN A 163 8.88 -14.15 -2.50
CA ASN A 163 8.96 -13.40 -3.72
C ASN A 163 7.82 -13.82 -4.67
N ILE A 164 6.96 -12.90 -5.05
CA ILE A 164 5.87 -13.08 -6.02
C ILE A 164 6.15 -12.09 -7.14
N ASN A 165 6.57 -12.58 -8.32
CA ASN A 165 6.94 -11.69 -9.43
C ASN A 165 5.71 -11.09 -10.12
N GLY A 166 4.58 -11.80 -10.13
CA GLY A 166 3.29 -11.32 -10.63
C GLY A 166 2.46 -10.63 -9.56
N ASN A 167 1.14 -10.75 -9.67
CA ASN A 167 0.17 -10.14 -8.77
C ASN A 167 -0.14 -11.05 -7.58
N LEU A 168 -0.50 -10.43 -6.45
CA LEU A 168 -1.10 -11.10 -5.32
C LEU A 168 -2.56 -10.66 -5.18
N THR A 169 -3.50 -11.59 -5.36
CA THR A 169 -4.92 -11.30 -5.18
C THR A 169 -5.50 -12.15 -4.06
N ILE A 170 -6.19 -11.52 -3.12
CA ILE A 170 -6.98 -12.21 -2.10
C ILE A 170 -8.42 -11.74 -2.24
N SER A 171 -9.32 -12.66 -2.55
CA SER A 171 -10.73 -12.37 -2.79
C SER A 171 -11.65 -13.23 -1.94
N SER A 172 -12.82 -12.69 -1.59
CA SER A 172 -13.86 -13.39 -0.85
C SER A 172 -15.24 -13.14 -1.45
N ASP A 173 -15.95 -14.23 -1.76
CA ASP A 173 -17.31 -14.24 -2.26
C ASP A 173 -18.37 -14.36 -1.16
N MET A 174 -17.96 -14.41 0.11
CA MET A 174 -18.89 -14.58 1.23
C MET A 174 -20.01 -13.53 1.20
N ALA A 175 -21.24 -14.01 1.33
CA ALA A 175 -22.43 -13.19 1.16
C ALA A 175 -22.74 -12.27 2.35
N THR A 176 -22.33 -12.65 3.56
CA THR A 176 -22.48 -11.83 4.78
C THR A 176 -21.41 -12.21 5.78
N MET A 177 -20.71 -11.25 6.32
CA MET A 177 -19.96 -11.41 7.56
C MET A 177 -20.76 -10.87 8.73
N TYR A 178 -20.55 -11.42 9.92
CA TYR A 178 -21.11 -10.81 11.11
C TYR A 178 -20.42 -9.46 11.33
N ASP A 179 -21.18 -8.51 11.83
CA ASP A 179 -20.75 -7.12 12.05
C ASP A 179 -19.66 -7.06 13.14
N ASN A 180 -18.48 -7.49 12.76
CA ASN A 180 -17.31 -7.53 13.60
C ASN A 180 -16.13 -6.95 12.80
N ALA A 181 -15.44 -5.97 13.37
CA ALA A 181 -14.38 -5.24 12.71
C ALA A 181 -13.20 -6.08 12.24
N LEU A 182 -13.05 -7.26 12.78
CA LEU A 182 -11.97 -8.15 12.40
C LEU A 182 -12.32 -9.05 11.22
N ASN A 183 -13.57 -9.03 10.78
CA ASN A 183 -14.02 -9.81 9.64
C ASN A 183 -13.60 -9.11 8.34
N GLY A 184 -13.28 -9.89 7.34
CA GLY A 184 -12.87 -9.40 6.04
C GLY A 184 -11.78 -10.23 5.39
N VAL A 185 -11.11 -9.62 4.45
CA VAL A 185 -9.94 -10.21 3.77
C VAL A 185 -8.68 -9.71 4.44
N LYS A 186 -7.73 -10.60 4.75
CA LYS A 186 -6.49 -10.24 5.42
C LYS A 186 -5.25 -10.82 4.78
N LEU A 187 -4.29 -9.97 4.47
CA LEU A 187 -2.90 -10.34 4.23
C LEU A 187 -2.09 -10.05 5.51
N GLU A 188 -1.42 -11.06 6.03
CA GLU A 188 -0.59 -10.93 7.23
C GLU A 188 0.85 -11.37 6.93
N LEU A 189 1.79 -10.47 7.17
CA LEU A 189 3.21 -10.66 6.88
C LEU A 189 4.01 -10.75 8.17
N SER A 190 3.65 -11.76 8.98
CA SER A 190 4.26 -11.96 10.29
C SER A 190 5.65 -12.60 10.17
N GLU A 191 6.67 -11.96 10.73
CA GLU A 191 8.03 -12.48 10.90
C GLU A 191 8.80 -12.85 9.61
N VAL A 192 8.19 -12.74 8.44
CA VAL A 192 8.89 -12.99 7.16
C VAL A 192 10.00 -11.97 7.00
N ASN A 193 11.19 -12.42 6.63
CA ASN A 193 12.37 -11.57 6.52
C ASN A 193 12.23 -10.54 5.39
N SER A 194 11.90 -10.99 4.17
CA SER A 194 11.54 -10.12 3.06
C SER A 194 10.26 -10.59 2.39
N PHE A 195 9.49 -9.66 1.90
CA PHE A 195 8.27 -9.95 1.15
C PHE A 195 8.16 -8.99 -0.03
N THR A 196 8.23 -9.55 -1.23
CA THR A 196 8.18 -8.78 -2.47
C THR A 196 7.05 -9.28 -3.36
N VAL A 197 6.25 -8.36 -3.87
CA VAL A 197 5.28 -8.58 -4.94
C VAL A 197 5.64 -7.65 -6.08
N GLY A 198 6.07 -8.21 -7.21
CA GLY A 198 6.46 -7.42 -8.39
C GLY A 198 5.27 -6.74 -9.06
N GLY A 199 4.11 -7.39 -9.04
CA GLY A 199 2.83 -6.85 -9.49
C GLY A 199 2.02 -6.19 -8.38
N VAL A 200 0.72 -6.14 -8.57
CA VAL A 200 -0.23 -5.45 -7.68
C VAL A 200 -0.73 -6.37 -6.57
N VAL A 201 -0.73 -5.88 -5.34
CA VAL A 201 -1.45 -6.50 -4.22
C VAL A 201 -2.89 -6.01 -4.23
N THR A 202 -3.84 -6.93 -4.42
CA THR A 202 -5.27 -6.63 -4.48
C THR A 202 -6.03 -7.39 -3.39
N LEU A 203 -6.75 -6.67 -2.55
CA LEU A 203 -7.67 -7.25 -1.58
C LEU A 203 -9.10 -6.91 -1.97
N GLN A 204 -9.93 -7.94 -2.16
CA GLN A 204 -11.31 -7.79 -2.60
C GLN A 204 -12.26 -8.55 -1.70
N SER A 205 -13.39 -7.93 -1.37
CA SER A 205 -14.51 -8.57 -0.73
C SER A 205 -15.78 -8.13 -1.45
N LYS A 206 -16.72 -9.05 -1.60
CA LYS A 206 -18.03 -8.77 -2.20
C LYS A 206 -18.85 -7.75 -1.38
N TRP A 207 -18.54 -7.64 -0.09
CA TRP A 207 -19.13 -6.70 0.86
C TRP A 207 -18.13 -5.61 1.23
N ASN A 208 -18.62 -4.48 1.72
CA ASN A 208 -17.80 -3.36 2.20
C ASN A 208 -17.02 -3.67 3.50
N ASP A 209 -16.59 -4.93 3.63
CA ASP A 209 -15.85 -5.39 4.78
C ASP A 209 -14.42 -4.87 4.78
N LYS A 210 -13.82 -4.82 5.96
CA LYS A 210 -12.44 -4.38 6.14
C LYS A 210 -11.47 -5.30 5.39
N LYS A 211 -10.48 -4.71 4.72
CA LYS A 211 -9.40 -5.40 4.02
C LYS A 211 -8.11 -5.05 4.74
N TRP A 212 -7.56 -6.00 5.46
CA TRP A 212 -6.44 -5.79 6.36
C TRP A 212 -5.12 -6.19 5.74
N ILE A 213 -4.10 -5.35 5.91
CA ILE A 213 -2.71 -5.67 5.60
C ILE A 213 -1.91 -5.44 6.87
N ARG A 214 -1.49 -6.53 7.52
CA ARG A 214 -0.56 -6.46 8.64
C ARG A 214 0.86 -6.57 8.10
N LEU A 215 1.62 -5.49 8.20
CA LEU A 215 2.98 -5.41 7.66
C LEU A 215 4.03 -6.03 8.57
N ASN A 216 3.78 -6.07 9.87
CA ASN A 216 4.71 -6.61 10.85
C ASN A 216 3.99 -7.27 12.03
N SER A 217 4.66 -8.17 12.72
CA SER A 217 4.36 -8.61 14.08
C SER A 217 5.62 -9.10 14.76
N ASN A 218 5.78 -8.76 16.04
CA ASN A 218 6.79 -9.26 16.99
C ASN A 218 8.26 -9.31 16.57
N ALA A 219 9.13 -8.65 17.31
CA ALA A 219 10.51 -8.98 17.61
C ALA A 219 11.62 -8.64 16.60
N ARG A 220 11.38 -8.05 15.43
CA ARG A 220 12.45 -7.63 14.51
C ARG A 220 12.47 -6.12 14.31
N ASN A 221 13.67 -5.58 14.17
CA ASN A 221 13.87 -4.13 14.16
C ASN A 221 13.54 -3.46 12.81
N VAL A 222 13.54 -4.19 11.70
CA VAL A 222 13.26 -3.65 10.36
C VAL A 222 12.62 -4.73 9.50
N PHE A 223 11.51 -4.38 8.83
CA PHE A 223 10.90 -5.21 7.81
C PHE A 223 10.84 -4.45 6.49
N GLU A 224 11.33 -5.08 5.44
CA GLU A 224 11.22 -4.55 4.09
C GLU A 224 10.06 -5.24 3.37
N ARG A 225 9.15 -4.42 2.84
CA ARG A 225 8.00 -4.85 2.05
C ARG A 225 7.98 -4.08 0.76
N SER A 226 7.88 -4.79 -0.36
CA SER A 226 7.85 -4.16 -1.68
C SER A 226 6.65 -4.67 -2.48
N PHE A 227 5.85 -3.76 -2.99
CA PHE A 227 4.69 -4.05 -3.81
C PHE A 227 4.79 -3.30 -5.14
N GLY A 228 4.53 -3.97 -6.26
CA GLY A 228 4.35 -3.32 -7.55
C GLY A 228 3.16 -2.36 -7.58
N GLY A 229 2.30 -2.44 -6.60
CA GLY A 229 1.19 -1.52 -6.33
C GLY A 229 0.25 -2.09 -5.28
N LEU A 230 -0.55 -1.24 -4.68
CA LEU A 230 -1.57 -1.63 -3.71
C LEU A 230 -2.94 -1.12 -4.16
N ASN A 231 -3.85 -2.07 -4.41
CA ASN A 231 -5.20 -1.78 -4.88
C ASN A 231 -6.24 -2.27 -3.87
N VAL A 232 -6.82 -1.33 -3.13
CA VAL A 232 -7.92 -1.55 -2.19
C VAL A 232 -8.88 -0.39 -2.33
N ALA A 233 -9.96 -0.59 -3.06
CA ALA A 233 -10.89 0.49 -3.46
C ALA A 233 -11.59 1.15 -2.26
N LEU A 234 -11.94 0.40 -1.22
CA LEU A 234 -12.63 0.91 -0.04
C LEU A 234 -12.40 0.01 1.17
N GLY A 235 -12.36 0.61 2.36
CA GLY A 235 -12.31 -0.11 3.64
C GLY A 235 -10.96 -0.80 3.91
N GLY A 236 -9.87 -0.33 3.28
CA GLY A 236 -8.52 -0.80 3.54
C GLY A 236 -8.07 -0.46 4.96
N VAL A 237 -7.22 -1.31 5.55
CA VAL A 237 -6.52 -1.01 6.80
C VAL A 237 -5.09 -1.53 6.69
N ILE A 238 -4.13 -0.62 6.75
CA ILE A 238 -2.73 -0.97 6.97
C ILE A 238 -2.53 -1.03 8.49
N GLU A 239 -2.20 -2.22 8.99
CA GLU A 239 -2.04 -2.48 10.42
C GLU A 239 -0.55 -2.56 10.78
N LEU A 240 -0.14 -1.75 11.76
CA LEU A 240 1.15 -1.85 12.42
C LEU A 240 0.97 -2.46 13.81
N ASP A 241 1.95 -3.24 14.25
CA ASP A 241 1.95 -3.79 15.60
C ASP A 241 2.52 -2.76 16.59
N GLY A 242 1.68 -2.25 17.47
CA GLY A 242 2.05 -1.26 18.50
C GLY A 242 2.82 -1.84 19.69
N GLN A 243 3.12 -3.14 19.69
CA GLN A 243 3.80 -3.81 20.80
C GLN A 243 5.18 -4.35 20.43
N SER A 244 5.51 -4.35 19.15
CA SER A 244 6.82 -4.80 18.72
C SER A 244 7.89 -3.73 19.05
N ASN A 245 9.11 -4.17 19.33
CA ASN A 245 10.28 -3.29 19.42
C ASN A 245 10.68 -2.72 18.05
N VAL A 246 9.82 -2.82 17.05
CA VAL A 246 10.03 -2.30 15.70
C VAL A 246 9.78 -0.81 15.72
N THR A 247 10.79 -0.04 15.39
CA THR A 247 10.70 1.43 15.35
C THR A 247 10.15 1.95 14.02
N ALA A 248 10.33 1.19 12.94
CA ALA A 248 9.78 1.52 11.63
C ALA A 248 9.64 0.29 10.74
N THR A 249 8.62 0.31 9.89
CA THR A 249 8.41 -0.66 8.80
C THR A 249 8.44 0.10 7.48
N THR A 250 9.22 -0.35 6.51
CA THR A 250 9.28 0.29 5.19
C THR A 250 8.39 -0.46 4.20
N LEU A 251 7.51 0.27 3.54
CA LEU A 251 6.72 -0.19 2.41
C LEU A 251 7.15 0.56 1.15
N THR A 252 7.72 -0.18 0.21
CA THR A 252 8.18 0.35 -1.08
C THR A 252 7.16 0.02 -2.17
N PHE A 253 6.79 1.02 -2.95
CA PHE A 253 5.95 0.89 -4.13
C PHE A 253 6.81 0.98 -5.39
N THR A 254 6.72 -0.05 -6.24
CA THR A 254 7.49 -0.15 -7.50
C THR A 254 6.59 -0.14 -8.72
N ASN A 255 5.46 0.52 -8.63
CA ASN A 255 4.38 0.53 -9.60
C ASN A 255 4.84 0.68 -11.07
N SER A 256 4.17 -0.02 -11.97
CA SER A 256 4.24 0.24 -13.41
C SER A 256 2.96 0.87 -13.98
N GLY A 257 1.96 1.14 -13.13
CA GLY A 257 0.68 1.74 -13.47
C GLY A 257 0.01 2.37 -12.26
N ARG A 258 -1.21 2.89 -12.43
CA ARG A 258 -1.95 3.54 -11.34
C ARG A 258 -2.63 2.52 -10.44
N ASN A 259 -2.39 2.64 -9.14
CA ASN A 259 -3.05 1.87 -8.09
C ASN A 259 -3.53 2.79 -6.99
N GLU A 260 -4.56 2.36 -6.25
CA GLU A 260 -5.21 3.17 -5.24
C GLU A 260 -5.54 2.37 -3.98
N PHE A 261 -5.15 2.90 -2.83
CA PHE A 261 -5.54 2.43 -1.51
C PHE A 261 -6.41 3.48 -0.84
N ASN A 262 -7.65 3.10 -0.50
CA ASN A 262 -8.58 3.91 0.28
C ASN A 262 -8.86 3.23 1.61
N GLY A 263 -8.40 3.83 2.69
CA GLY A 263 -8.53 3.19 3.99
C GLY A 263 -7.87 3.95 5.13
N SER A 264 -7.38 3.20 6.10
CA SER A 264 -6.82 3.76 7.33
C SER A 264 -5.43 3.17 7.62
N LEU A 265 -4.61 3.91 8.31
CA LEU A 265 -3.43 3.41 8.98
C LEU A 265 -3.79 3.20 10.46
N ALA A 266 -3.61 1.99 10.96
CA ALA A 266 -3.99 1.60 12.31
C ALA A 266 -2.82 1.00 13.07
N THR A 267 -2.68 1.37 14.32
CA THR A 267 -1.76 0.72 15.27
C THR A 267 -2.55 -0.20 16.19
N ARG A 268 -2.14 -1.47 16.26
CA ARG A 268 -2.72 -2.45 17.18
C ARG A 268 -2.07 -2.35 18.54
N ILE A 269 -2.89 -2.24 19.56
CA ILE A 269 -2.47 -2.09 20.97
C ILE A 269 -3.11 -3.18 21.81
N GLU A 270 -2.36 -3.81 22.71
CA GLU A 270 -2.96 -4.67 23.73
C GLU A 270 -3.74 -3.84 24.74
N VAL A 271 -4.84 -4.40 25.20
CA VAL A 271 -5.68 -3.78 26.20
C VAL A 271 -6.07 -4.81 27.26
N GLU A 272 -6.15 -4.37 28.49
CA GLU A 272 -6.78 -5.16 29.54
C GLU A 272 -8.28 -4.83 29.59
N ARG A 273 -9.08 -5.84 29.90
CA ARG A 273 -10.53 -5.67 29.97
C ARG A 273 -11.04 -6.12 31.32
N THR A 274 -11.96 -5.34 31.86
CA THR A 274 -12.75 -5.68 33.05
C THR A 274 -14.22 -5.54 32.67
N ASP A 275 -15.00 -6.59 32.88
CA ASP A 275 -16.43 -6.65 32.53
C ASP A 275 -16.72 -6.31 31.05
N GLY A 276 -15.84 -6.76 30.15
CA GLY A 276 -15.97 -6.55 28.71
C GLY A 276 -15.55 -5.15 28.22
N LYS A 277 -15.24 -4.21 29.11
CA LYS A 277 -14.76 -2.85 28.78
C LYS A 277 -13.26 -2.75 28.91
N ILE A 278 -12.63 -1.93 28.07
CA ILE A 278 -11.21 -1.62 28.21
C ILE A 278 -10.99 -0.93 29.55
N SER A 279 -10.22 -1.57 30.41
CA SER A 279 -9.85 -1.06 31.74
C SER A 279 -8.47 -0.41 31.75
N SER A 280 -7.56 -0.88 30.90
CA SER A 280 -6.26 -0.25 30.68
C SER A 280 -5.78 -0.44 29.24
N TRP A 281 -4.97 0.50 28.78
CA TRP A 281 -4.28 0.46 27.49
C TRP A 281 -2.84 0.05 27.75
N GLY A 282 -2.35 -0.93 27.00
CA GLY A 282 -0.93 -1.31 27.02
C GLY A 282 -0.03 -0.17 26.55
N ASN A 283 1.25 -0.30 26.82
CA ASN A 283 2.23 0.66 26.33
C ASN A 283 2.22 0.65 24.80
N VAL A 284 1.96 1.81 24.21
CA VAL A 284 2.05 2.01 22.76
C VAL A 284 3.51 2.22 22.42
N VAL A 285 4.11 1.27 21.72
CA VAL A 285 5.38 1.53 21.02
C VAL A 285 5.06 2.36 19.79
N ASP A 286 5.75 3.48 19.62
CA ASP A 286 5.59 4.38 18.47
C ASP A 286 6.17 3.71 17.22
N ASN A 287 5.40 2.77 16.68
CA ASN A 287 5.74 2.05 15.46
C ASN A 287 5.30 2.89 14.27
N LYS A 288 6.23 3.18 13.37
CA LYS A 288 6.02 4.12 12.26
C LYS A 288 6.14 3.43 10.91
N LEU A 289 5.38 3.91 9.94
CA LEU A 289 5.45 3.48 8.56
C LEU A 289 6.33 4.44 7.75
N ASN A 290 7.38 3.89 7.14
CA ASN A 290 8.11 4.55 6.07
C ASN A 290 7.50 4.14 4.72
N ILE A 291 7.33 5.09 3.84
CA ILE A 291 6.82 4.87 2.48
C ILE A 291 7.90 5.30 1.49
N THR A 292 8.22 4.42 0.55
CA THR A 292 9.11 4.74 -0.56
C THR A 292 8.36 4.52 -1.88
N MET A 293 8.35 5.52 -2.74
CA MET A 293 7.92 5.39 -4.13
C MET A 293 9.16 5.31 -5.02
N ASP A 294 9.37 4.16 -5.63
CA ASP A 294 10.51 3.89 -6.52
C ASP A 294 10.02 3.06 -7.72
N ALA A 295 9.21 3.70 -8.57
CA ALA A 295 8.53 3.06 -9.68
C ALA A 295 9.50 2.45 -10.69
N THR A 296 9.22 1.25 -11.16
CA THR A 296 9.97 0.61 -12.25
C THR A 296 9.65 1.28 -13.60
N ASP A 297 8.47 1.89 -13.74
CA ASP A 297 8.09 2.76 -14.83
C ASP A 297 7.92 4.19 -14.29
N PRO A 298 8.94 5.06 -14.38
CA PRO A 298 8.88 6.41 -13.84
C PRO A 298 7.77 7.31 -14.42
N GLN A 299 7.27 6.99 -15.61
CA GLN A 299 6.25 7.80 -16.28
C GLN A 299 4.83 7.37 -15.92
N ASN A 300 4.59 6.07 -15.77
CA ASN A 300 3.26 5.52 -15.55
C ASN A 300 3.06 4.97 -14.13
N GLY A 301 4.14 4.74 -13.39
CA GLY A 301 4.08 4.24 -12.02
C GLY A 301 3.45 5.25 -11.07
N TYR A 302 2.28 4.91 -10.53
CA TYR A 302 1.45 5.83 -9.76
C TYR A 302 0.75 5.10 -8.60
N GLN A 303 0.98 5.57 -7.39
CA GLN A 303 0.28 5.08 -6.20
C GLN A 303 -0.48 6.20 -5.51
N VAL A 304 -1.76 6.00 -5.24
CA VAL A 304 -2.57 6.87 -4.40
C VAL A 304 -2.80 6.19 -3.06
N LEU A 305 -2.56 6.91 -1.98
CA LEU A 305 -2.82 6.48 -0.60
C LEU A 305 -3.75 7.50 0.07
N ARG A 306 -5.00 7.12 0.33
CA ARG A 306 -5.95 7.94 1.07
C ARG A 306 -6.18 7.37 2.46
N PHE A 307 -5.71 8.08 3.46
CA PHE A 307 -5.85 7.69 4.86
C PHE A 307 -7.02 8.40 5.51
N SER A 308 -8.00 7.62 5.95
CA SER A 308 -9.12 8.08 6.78
C SER A 308 -8.80 7.80 8.25
N LYS A 309 -9.37 8.60 9.13
CA LYS A 309 -9.32 8.33 10.56
C LYS A 309 -10.07 7.03 10.86
N ILE A 310 -9.42 6.15 11.62
CA ILE A 310 -10.13 5.02 12.21
C ILE A 310 -10.67 5.50 13.57
N ASP A 311 -11.96 5.43 13.77
CA ASP A 311 -12.52 5.62 15.11
C ASP A 311 -11.95 4.51 16.00
N ASN A 312 -11.58 4.84 17.23
CA ASN A 312 -11.03 3.87 18.17
C ASN A 312 -11.92 2.63 18.18
N TYR A 313 -11.43 1.57 17.54
CA TYR A 313 -12.22 0.39 17.34
C TYR A 313 -12.05 -0.50 18.55
N GLU A 314 -13.03 -0.45 19.43
CA GLU A 314 -13.19 -1.37 20.52
C GLU A 314 -13.94 -2.60 20.03
N ASN A 315 -13.23 -3.70 19.85
CA ASN A 315 -13.91 -4.95 19.57
C ASN A 315 -14.57 -5.46 20.84
N GLU A 316 -15.89 -5.58 20.81
CA GLU A 316 -16.66 -6.07 21.94
C GLU A 316 -16.26 -7.51 22.31
N ASN A 317 -15.87 -7.68 23.54
CA ASN A 317 -15.95 -8.89 24.37
C ASN A 317 -14.86 -9.98 24.29
N TRP A 318 -14.03 -10.15 23.25
CA TRP A 318 -13.19 -11.36 23.16
C TRP A 318 -11.72 -11.14 22.80
N ILE A 319 -11.31 -9.93 22.45
CA ILE A 319 -9.97 -9.67 21.97
C ILE A 319 -9.26 -8.66 22.88
N ASN A 320 -8.09 -9.03 23.38
CA ASN A 320 -7.23 -8.17 24.18
C ASN A 320 -6.46 -7.14 23.32
N TYR A 321 -7.06 -6.66 22.23
CA TYR A 321 -6.47 -5.68 21.35
C TYR A 321 -7.47 -4.60 20.99
N ALA A 322 -6.97 -3.38 20.84
CA ALA A 322 -7.68 -2.25 20.24
C ALA A 322 -6.88 -1.71 19.07
N PHE A 323 -7.54 -1.00 18.18
CA PHE A 323 -6.91 -0.32 17.06
C PHE A 323 -7.11 1.17 17.21
N THR A 324 -6.06 1.93 17.04
CA THR A 324 -6.10 3.38 17.09
C THR A 324 -5.45 3.98 15.85
N SER A 325 -5.99 5.10 15.38
CA SER A 325 -5.27 5.97 14.47
C SER A 325 -4.15 6.64 15.25
N GLY A 326 -2.93 6.12 15.13
CA GLY A 326 -1.77 6.82 15.70
C GLY A 326 -1.58 8.15 14.96
N ALA A 327 -1.69 9.26 15.66
CA ALA A 327 -1.52 10.60 15.08
C ALA A 327 -0.16 10.82 14.39
N ASN A 328 0.80 9.93 14.59
CA ASN A 328 2.16 10.01 14.09
C ASN A 328 2.64 8.70 13.44
N SER A 329 1.74 7.97 12.80
CA SER A 329 2.08 6.66 12.24
C SER A 329 2.92 6.71 10.96
N LEU A 330 3.03 7.86 10.27
CA LEU A 330 3.95 8.06 9.16
C LEU A 330 5.25 8.70 9.66
N ASN A 331 6.36 8.12 9.25
CA ASN A 331 7.68 8.65 9.59
C ASN A 331 8.29 9.32 8.35
N GLU A 332 8.91 8.57 7.49
CA GLU A 332 9.58 9.09 6.30
C GLU A 332 8.81 8.69 5.04
N ILE A 333 8.63 9.65 4.15
CA ILE A 333 8.13 9.44 2.80
C ILE A 333 9.26 9.81 1.84
N VAL A 334 9.68 8.85 1.00
CA VAL A 334 10.73 9.05 0.01
C VAL A 334 10.14 8.88 -1.38
N VAL A 335 10.31 9.88 -2.25
CA VAL A 335 9.88 9.80 -3.64
C VAL A 335 11.10 9.87 -4.55
N LYS A 336 11.41 8.74 -5.19
CA LYS A 336 12.55 8.59 -6.12
C LYS A 336 12.09 8.65 -7.56
N ASN A 337 11.12 7.83 -7.91
CA ASN A 337 10.58 7.70 -9.26
C ASN A 337 9.07 7.49 -9.22
N GLY A 338 8.38 7.83 -10.33
CA GLY A 338 6.94 7.69 -10.44
C GLY A 338 6.19 8.78 -9.68
N ARG A 339 4.89 8.56 -9.43
CA ARG A 339 4.02 9.50 -8.73
C ARG A 339 3.42 8.89 -7.48
N LEU A 340 3.48 9.62 -6.38
CA LEU A 340 2.87 9.29 -5.11
C LEU A 340 1.94 10.40 -4.66
N ASP A 341 0.65 10.10 -4.60
CA ASP A 341 -0.36 10.99 -4.04
C ASP A 341 -0.76 10.49 -2.65
N ILE A 342 -0.76 11.38 -1.66
CA ILE A 342 -1.13 11.03 -0.28
C ILE A 342 -2.21 11.99 0.22
N ALA A 343 -3.31 11.42 0.72
CA ALA A 343 -4.28 12.13 1.53
C ALA A 343 -4.11 11.76 3.01
N MET A 344 -4.14 12.76 3.86
CA MET A 344 -4.06 12.61 5.31
C MET A 344 -5.33 13.16 5.95
N TYR A 345 -5.94 12.42 6.90
CA TYR A 345 -7.04 12.95 7.68
C TYR A 345 -6.56 14.09 8.61
N ASP A 346 -7.48 14.94 9.05
CA ASP A 346 -7.17 16.06 9.93
C ASP A 346 -6.50 15.60 11.25
N GLY A 347 -5.33 16.16 11.54
CA GLY A 347 -4.47 15.77 12.66
C GLY A 347 -3.45 14.66 12.37
N MET A 348 -3.47 14.03 11.18
CA MET A 348 -2.40 13.13 10.73
C MET A 348 -1.25 13.94 10.14
N LYS A 349 -0.02 13.47 10.35
CA LYS A 349 1.19 14.05 9.76
C LYS A 349 2.24 12.99 9.47
N ALA A 350 3.21 13.36 8.64
CA ALA A 350 4.43 12.59 8.45
C ALA A 350 5.64 13.38 9.00
N SER A 351 6.65 12.68 9.51
CA SER A 351 7.84 13.35 10.04
C SER A 351 8.65 14.01 8.92
N SER A 352 8.82 13.36 7.77
CA SER A 352 9.56 13.95 6.67
C SER A 352 9.07 13.52 5.29
N LEU A 353 9.28 14.41 4.31
CA LEU A 353 9.21 14.11 2.88
C LEU A 353 10.60 14.30 2.28
N SER A 354 11.14 13.27 1.65
CA SER A 354 12.39 13.30 0.89
C SER A 354 12.08 13.20 -0.61
N MET A 355 12.36 14.28 -1.35
CA MET A 355 12.21 14.34 -2.79
C MET A 355 13.56 14.12 -3.46
N GLU A 356 13.79 12.92 -3.99
CA GLU A 356 15.00 12.56 -4.74
C GLU A 356 14.77 12.66 -6.26
N GLY A 357 13.50 12.48 -6.67
CA GLY A 357 12.99 12.55 -8.04
C GLY A 357 11.48 12.35 -8.02
N GLY A 358 10.89 11.90 -9.13
CA GLY A 358 9.46 11.56 -9.21
C GLY A 358 8.52 12.75 -8.90
N VAL A 359 7.28 12.43 -8.63
CA VAL A 359 6.19 13.40 -8.37
C VAL A 359 5.51 13.06 -7.05
N PHE A 360 5.35 14.05 -6.19
CA PHE A 360 4.52 13.99 -4.98
C PHE A 360 3.31 14.92 -5.13
N SER A 361 2.14 14.48 -4.66
CA SER A 361 0.95 15.34 -4.61
C SER A 361 0.17 15.13 -3.31
N ALA A 362 -0.45 16.19 -2.81
CA ALA A 362 -1.47 16.09 -1.78
C ALA A 362 -2.76 15.61 -2.45
N ALA A 363 -3.19 14.38 -2.16
CA ALA A 363 -4.48 13.88 -2.65
C ALA A 363 -5.60 14.35 -1.74
N GLY A 364 -6.78 14.58 -2.29
CA GLY A 364 -7.99 14.78 -1.51
C GLY A 364 -8.41 13.51 -0.76
N ASP A 365 -9.30 13.65 0.21
CA ASP A 365 -9.91 12.52 0.91
C ASP A 365 -10.95 11.80 0.02
N ASN A 366 -11.64 10.79 0.58
CA ASN A 366 -12.69 10.06 -0.14
C ASN A 366 -13.91 10.94 -0.47
N TYR A 367 -14.10 12.07 0.22
CA TYR A 367 -15.22 12.99 0.02
C TYR A 367 -14.90 14.10 -0.95
N ASN A 368 -13.62 14.54 -0.97
CA ASN A 368 -13.11 15.51 -1.92
C ASN A 368 -11.80 14.98 -2.54
N PRO A 369 -11.86 14.11 -3.53
CA PRO A 369 -10.67 13.44 -4.08
C PRO A 369 -9.73 14.37 -4.87
N GLU A 370 -10.18 15.60 -5.17
CA GLU A 370 -9.44 16.55 -6.00
C GLU A 370 -8.58 17.49 -5.19
N MET A 371 -8.86 17.65 -3.88
CA MET A 371 -8.22 18.65 -3.02
C MET A 371 -7.58 18.00 -1.80
N GLY A 372 -6.32 18.31 -1.54
CA GLY A 372 -5.56 17.72 -0.44
C GLY A 372 -4.80 18.71 0.42
N LYS A 373 -4.74 18.44 1.72
CA LYS A 373 -3.87 19.10 2.68
C LYS A 373 -3.01 18.07 3.39
N VAL A 374 -1.71 18.22 3.31
CA VAL A 374 -0.76 17.30 3.90
C VAL A 374 0.19 18.05 4.83
N VAL A 375 0.46 17.46 6.00
CA VAL A 375 1.29 18.05 7.04
C VAL A 375 2.57 17.25 7.22
N PHE A 376 3.72 17.93 7.13
CA PHE A 376 5.04 17.40 7.41
C PHE A 376 5.71 18.16 8.53
N ASP A 377 6.64 17.51 9.23
CA ASP A 377 7.55 18.23 10.11
C ASP A 377 8.75 18.79 9.32
N LYS A 378 9.15 18.16 8.18
CA LYS A 378 10.29 18.56 7.37
C LYS A 378 10.15 18.12 5.92
N ILE A 379 10.69 18.91 4.98
CA ILE A 379 10.94 18.48 3.60
C ILE A 379 12.44 18.61 3.30
N VAL A 380 13.00 17.57 2.65
CA VAL A 380 14.36 17.57 2.11
C VAL A 380 14.28 17.24 0.63
N PHE A 381 15.02 17.98 -0.23
CA PHE A 381 15.00 17.67 -1.66
C PHE A 381 16.37 17.75 -2.32
N SER A 382 16.60 16.84 -3.25
CA SER A 382 17.68 16.89 -4.24
C SER A 382 17.14 17.13 -5.65
N GLY A 383 15.85 16.91 -5.86
CA GLY A 383 15.14 17.07 -7.14
C GLY A 383 13.65 16.73 -6.99
N GLY A 384 13.00 16.42 -8.10
CA GLY A 384 11.61 15.99 -8.14
C GLY A 384 10.60 17.10 -8.37
N THR A 385 9.33 16.71 -8.30
CA THR A 385 8.19 17.60 -8.57
C THR A 385 7.16 17.48 -7.46
N ILE A 386 6.64 18.58 -6.98
CA ILE A 386 5.40 18.61 -6.19
C ILE A 386 4.30 19.11 -7.11
N TYR A 387 3.27 18.30 -7.25
CA TYR A 387 2.10 18.58 -8.07
C TYR A 387 0.97 19.11 -7.20
N PHE A 388 0.31 20.16 -7.67
CA PHE A 388 -0.82 20.81 -7.01
C PHE A 388 -2.02 20.86 -7.94
N ASP A 389 -3.16 20.36 -7.47
CA ASP A 389 -4.43 20.64 -8.09
C ASP A 389 -4.93 22.03 -7.67
N ILE A 390 -5.24 22.84 -8.66
CA ILE A 390 -5.63 24.24 -8.47
C ILE A 390 -7.02 24.44 -9.05
N PHE A 391 -7.95 24.89 -8.18
CA PHE A 391 -9.32 25.24 -8.55
C PHE A 391 -9.63 26.69 -8.17
N GLU A 392 -10.80 27.17 -8.57
CA GLU A 392 -11.18 28.59 -8.39
C GLU A 392 -11.13 29.04 -6.93
N GLU A 393 -11.72 28.27 -6.02
CA GLU A 393 -11.88 28.66 -4.61
C GLU A 393 -10.89 27.94 -3.69
N GLU A 394 -10.36 26.79 -4.11
CA GLU A 394 -9.51 25.94 -3.29
C GLU A 394 -8.32 25.40 -4.09
N ASN A 395 -7.28 25.00 -3.41
CA ASN A 395 -6.13 24.35 -4.01
C ASN A 395 -5.47 23.37 -3.02
N ASP A 396 -4.73 22.42 -3.57
CA ASP A 396 -3.84 21.59 -2.78
C ASP A 396 -2.84 22.45 -2.01
N SER A 397 -2.49 21.99 -0.81
CA SER A 397 -1.52 22.70 0.01
C SER A 397 -0.67 21.77 0.87
N LEU A 398 0.56 22.20 1.13
CA LEU A 398 1.45 21.56 2.07
C LEU A 398 1.70 22.47 3.27
N GLN A 399 1.56 21.94 4.46
CA GLN A 399 1.97 22.59 5.70
C GLN A 399 3.21 21.90 6.26
N ILE A 400 4.28 22.65 6.44
CA ILE A 400 5.52 22.15 7.01
C ILE A 400 5.70 22.83 8.37
N ASN A 401 5.61 22.06 9.43
CA ASN A 401 5.76 22.60 10.80
C ASN A 401 7.20 23.03 11.10
N GLY A 402 8.18 22.48 10.41
CA GLY A 402 9.59 22.81 10.51
C GLY A 402 10.16 23.32 9.18
N SER A 403 11.30 22.82 8.75
CA SER A 403 12.12 23.37 7.68
C SER A 403 11.90 22.73 6.32
N ILE A 404 12.24 23.49 5.27
CA ILE A 404 12.53 22.96 3.94
C ILE A 404 14.03 23.09 3.69
N GLU A 405 14.67 22.01 3.29
CA GLU A 405 16.11 21.93 3.08
C GLU A 405 16.45 21.37 1.71
N LYS A 406 17.34 22.04 1.01
CA LYS A 406 17.97 21.49 -0.20
C LYS A 406 19.23 20.71 0.16
N VAL A 407 19.47 19.60 -0.53
CA VAL A 407 20.65 18.72 -0.30
C VAL A 407 21.93 19.37 -0.78
N SER A 408 21.85 20.15 -1.88
CA SER A 408 22.99 20.85 -2.47
C SER A 408 22.54 22.16 -3.13
N ASP A 409 23.48 23.04 -3.45
CA ASP A 409 23.19 24.31 -4.14
C ASP A 409 22.61 24.11 -5.56
N SER A 410 22.84 22.98 -6.18
CA SER A 410 22.27 22.64 -7.49
C SER A 410 20.90 21.98 -7.40
N SER A 411 20.42 21.64 -6.19
CA SER A 411 19.11 21.01 -6.00
C SER A 411 17.98 21.99 -6.38
N LYS A 412 17.04 21.51 -7.18
CA LYS A 412 15.85 22.27 -7.60
C LYS A 412 14.60 21.41 -7.36
N LEU A 413 13.55 22.05 -6.87
CA LEU A 413 12.24 21.45 -6.69
C LEU A 413 11.26 22.07 -7.68
N THR A 414 10.60 21.24 -8.50
CA THR A 414 9.61 21.72 -9.46
C THR A 414 8.23 21.79 -8.79
N LEU A 415 7.55 22.90 -8.98
CA LEU A 415 6.14 23.09 -8.61
C LEU A 415 5.31 22.99 -9.89
N GLU A 416 4.53 21.91 -10.01
CA GLU A 416 3.65 21.65 -11.15
C GLU A 416 2.20 21.93 -10.76
N MET A 417 1.44 22.60 -11.62
CA MET A 417 0.06 22.98 -11.34
C MET A 417 -0.88 22.52 -12.43
N SER A 418 -2.10 22.12 -12.03
CA SER A 418 -3.13 21.62 -12.94
C SER A 418 -3.91 22.69 -13.68
N VAL A 419 -3.81 23.97 -13.28
CA VAL A 419 -4.61 25.06 -13.85
C VAL A 419 -4.35 25.28 -15.34
N ASN A 420 -5.41 25.29 -16.14
CA ASN A 420 -5.34 25.60 -17.55
C ASN A 420 -5.74 27.04 -17.87
N GLU A 421 -5.42 27.50 -19.08
CA GLU A 421 -5.70 28.86 -19.54
C GLU A 421 -7.18 29.22 -19.46
N SER A 422 -8.07 28.31 -19.82
CA SER A 422 -9.53 28.56 -19.85
C SER A 422 -10.08 28.84 -18.45
N ASP A 423 -9.67 28.05 -17.47
CA ASP A 423 -10.10 28.20 -16.08
C ASP A 423 -9.53 29.48 -15.48
N LEU A 424 -8.24 29.73 -15.69
CA LEU A 424 -7.61 30.94 -15.21
C LEU A 424 -8.25 32.20 -15.82
N ARG A 425 -8.55 32.19 -17.13
CA ARG A 425 -9.23 33.29 -17.82
C ARG A 425 -10.63 33.54 -17.24
N ALA A 426 -11.37 32.49 -16.92
CA ALA A 426 -12.68 32.59 -16.29
C ALA A 426 -12.58 33.22 -14.89
N TRP A 427 -11.62 32.83 -14.07
CA TRP A 427 -11.42 33.34 -12.72
C TRP A 427 -11.00 34.82 -12.71
N LEU A 428 -10.03 35.18 -13.55
CA LEU A 428 -9.59 36.58 -13.69
C LEU A 428 -10.70 37.48 -14.25
N GLY A 429 -11.50 36.97 -15.20
CA GLY A 429 -12.66 37.66 -15.73
C GLY A 429 -13.76 37.89 -14.71
N ALA A 430 -14.00 36.95 -13.80
CA ALA A 430 -14.98 37.07 -12.73
C ALA A 430 -14.55 38.09 -11.64
N THR A 431 -13.26 38.16 -11.33
CA THR A 431 -12.72 39.09 -10.30
C THR A 431 -12.30 40.45 -10.85
N GLY A 432 -12.05 40.54 -12.16
CA GLY A 432 -11.48 41.75 -12.79
C GLY A 432 -10.01 41.97 -12.42
N GLU A 433 -9.31 40.97 -12.00
CA GLU A 433 -7.88 41.01 -11.63
C GLU A 433 -7.00 40.55 -12.80
N ASP A 434 -5.76 41.03 -12.84
CA ASP A 434 -4.78 40.63 -13.86
C ASP A 434 -3.98 39.40 -13.50
N SER A 435 -4.03 38.98 -12.23
CA SER A 435 -3.34 37.79 -11.70
C SER A 435 -4.07 37.21 -10.49
N LYS A 436 -3.89 35.91 -10.26
CA LYS A 436 -4.39 35.19 -9.08
C LYS A 436 -3.21 34.63 -8.27
N SER A 437 -3.11 35.04 -7.01
CA SER A 437 -2.12 34.47 -6.08
C SER A 437 -2.64 33.22 -5.45
N VAL A 438 -1.87 32.12 -5.56
CA VAL A 438 -2.19 30.80 -5.00
C VAL A 438 -1.10 30.43 -4.01
N LYS A 439 -1.50 30.23 -2.75
CA LYS A 439 -0.60 29.79 -1.68
C LYS A 439 -0.48 28.29 -1.69
N LEU A 440 0.73 27.75 -1.86
CA LEU A 440 0.99 26.32 -2.03
C LEU A 440 1.62 25.68 -0.80
N ILE A 441 2.64 26.32 -0.21
CA ILE A 441 3.42 25.73 0.88
C ILE A 441 3.58 26.77 2.00
N THR A 442 3.47 26.31 3.26
CA THR A 442 3.87 27.10 4.43
C THR A 442 4.90 26.33 5.23
N PHE A 443 5.97 26.99 5.68
CA PHE A 443 7.05 26.37 6.44
C PHE A 443 7.74 27.37 7.37
N SER A 444 8.52 26.86 8.35
CA SER A 444 9.31 27.70 9.24
C SER A 444 10.52 28.29 8.51
N SER A 445 10.83 29.54 8.78
CA SER A 445 12.09 30.13 8.33
C SER A 445 13.30 29.57 9.09
N GLU A 446 13.08 29.11 10.35
CA GLU A 446 14.13 28.52 11.14
C GLU A 446 14.56 27.15 10.59
N GLY A 447 15.85 27.02 10.31
CA GLY A 447 16.43 25.79 9.74
C GLY A 447 16.23 25.62 8.24
N SER A 448 15.48 26.49 7.56
CA SER A 448 15.31 26.43 6.12
C SER A 448 16.49 27.08 5.40
N ASN A 449 16.94 26.44 4.29
CA ASN A 449 18.08 26.93 3.50
C ASN A 449 17.70 27.19 2.03
N VAL A 450 16.45 27.54 1.77
CA VAL A 450 15.89 27.71 0.43
C VAL A 450 15.51 29.17 0.13
N THR A 451 15.56 29.53 -1.14
CA THR A 451 15.10 30.80 -1.71
C THR A 451 14.13 30.53 -2.85
N ALA A 452 13.46 31.55 -3.37
CA ALA A 452 12.56 31.41 -4.52
C ALA A 452 13.26 30.78 -5.76
N GLU A 453 14.55 31.02 -5.90
CA GLU A 453 15.36 30.52 -7.02
C GLU A 453 15.59 28.99 -6.96
N ASP A 454 15.37 28.37 -5.81
CA ASP A 454 15.51 26.90 -5.64
C ASP A 454 14.26 26.15 -6.12
N PHE A 455 13.21 26.89 -6.49
CA PHE A 455 11.99 26.36 -7.05
C PHE A 455 11.87 26.72 -8.53
N SER A 456 11.30 25.81 -9.31
CA SER A 456 10.95 26.03 -10.72
C SER A 456 9.46 25.78 -10.92
N LEU A 457 8.85 26.47 -11.88
CA LEU A 457 7.45 26.30 -12.22
C LEU A 457 7.30 25.40 -13.46
N LYS A 458 6.32 24.51 -13.41
CA LYS A 458 5.80 23.78 -14.55
C LYS A 458 4.31 24.05 -14.66
N LEU A 459 3.93 24.85 -15.65
CA LEU A 459 2.58 25.33 -15.90
C LEU A 459 2.09 24.79 -17.24
N LEU A 460 0.78 24.75 -17.42
CA LEU A 460 0.16 24.40 -18.68
C LEU A 460 0.29 25.55 -19.69
N ASP A 461 0.15 25.24 -20.97
CA ASP A 461 0.22 26.22 -22.06
C ASP A 461 -0.80 27.35 -21.85
N GLY A 462 -0.40 28.58 -22.15
CA GLY A 462 -1.24 29.76 -21.99
C GLY A 462 -1.25 30.37 -20.56
N VAL A 463 -0.64 29.67 -19.59
CA VAL A 463 -0.51 30.15 -18.20
C VAL A 463 0.93 30.60 -17.93
N SER A 464 1.09 31.75 -17.31
CA SER A 464 2.35 32.24 -16.76
C SER A 464 2.32 32.30 -15.25
N GLY A 465 3.46 32.31 -14.60
CA GLY A 465 3.51 32.39 -13.15
C GLY A 465 4.84 32.90 -12.62
N GLU A 466 4.78 33.50 -11.44
CA GLU A 466 5.95 33.96 -10.69
C GLU A 466 5.87 33.47 -9.25
N ILE A 467 6.98 32.92 -8.76
CA ILE A 467 7.10 32.44 -7.37
C ILE A 467 7.32 33.62 -6.45
N ALA A 468 6.53 33.70 -5.39
CA ALA A 468 6.69 34.66 -4.30
C ALA A 468 6.92 33.92 -2.98
N MET A 469 7.82 34.45 -2.15
CA MET A 469 8.09 34.00 -0.80
C MET A 469 7.93 35.15 0.18
N ASP A 470 6.92 35.05 1.04
CA ASP A 470 6.61 36.08 2.03
C ASP A 470 6.87 35.53 3.44
N GLU A 471 7.71 36.20 4.22
CA GLU A 471 7.99 35.84 5.61
C GLU A 471 7.20 36.75 6.56
N ALA A 472 6.46 36.11 7.47
CA ALA A 472 5.75 36.74 8.55
C ALA A 472 5.79 35.92 9.81
N GLY A 473 6.28 36.52 10.93
CA GLY A 473 6.27 35.83 12.23
C GLY A 473 7.08 34.52 12.30
N GLY A 474 8.18 34.45 11.54
CA GLY A 474 9.02 33.25 11.48
C GLY A 474 8.48 32.11 10.59
N MET A 475 7.39 32.37 9.87
CA MET A 475 6.83 31.45 8.88
C MET A 475 6.98 32.03 7.47
N ILE A 476 7.36 31.19 6.53
CA ILE A 476 7.42 31.53 5.11
C ILE A 476 6.19 30.93 4.41
N SER A 477 5.54 31.78 3.60
CA SER A 477 4.51 31.36 2.66
C SER A 477 5.07 31.36 1.25
N LEU A 478 5.11 30.22 0.60
CA LEU A 478 5.45 30.08 -0.80
C LEU A 478 4.15 30.09 -1.61
N SER A 479 4.01 31.08 -2.47
CA SER A 479 2.85 31.25 -3.34
C SER A 479 3.30 31.47 -4.80
N VAL A 480 2.36 31.28 -5.72
CA VAL A 480 2.56 31.55 -7.13
C VAL A 480 1.52 32.58 -7.61
N ASN A 481 1.96 33.62 -8.23
CA ASN A 481 1.10 34.59 -8.88
C ASN A 481 0.88 34.12 -10.31
N LEU A 482 -0.30 33.62 -10.61
CA LEU A 482 -0.69 33.10 -11.91
C LEU A 482 -1.27 34.20 -12.77
N GLY A 483 -0.88 34.25 -14.04
CA GLY A 483 -1.39 35.19 -15.03
C GLY A 483 -1.54 34.48 -16.39
N LEU A 484 -2.19 35.17 -17.32
CA LEU A 484 -2.29 34.72 -18.70
C LEU A 484 -1.04 35.12 -19.49
N VAL A 485 -0.57 34.24 -20.34
CA VAL A 485 0.44 34.58 -21.34
C VAL A 485 -0.20 35.57 -22.33
N PRO A 486 0.37 36.77 -22.56
CA PRO A 486 -0.18 37.72 -23.53
C PRO A 486 -0.27 37.09 -24.92
N GLU A 487 -1.42 37.19 -25.55
CA GLU A 487 -1.59 36.72 -26.93
C GLU A 487 -0.58 37.38 -27.87
N PRO A 488 0.01 36.66 -28.83
CA PRO A 488 0.99 37.20 -29.76
C PRO A 488 0.49 38.45 -30.49
N GLU A 489 -0.81 38.52 -30.77
CA GLU A 489 -1.44 39.68 -31.40
C GLU A 489 -1.46 40.90 -30.47
N ALA A 490 -1.70 40.71 -29.17
CA ALA A 490 -1.64 41.77 -28.19
C ALA A 490 -0.20 42.33 -28.05
N VAL A 491 0.79 41.43 -28.00
CA VAL A 491 2.22 41.83 -27.96
C VAL A 491 2.62 42.56 -29.25
N ALA A 492 2.19 42.04 -30.41
CA ALA A 492 2.44 42.68 -31.68
C ALA A 492 1.79 44.07 -31.76
N SER A 493 0.59 44.25 -31.22
CA SER A 493 -0.12 45.50 -31.19
C SER A 493 0.58 46.54 -30.27
N VAL A 494 1.07 46.11 -29.11
CA VAL A 494 1.85 46.98 -28.20
C VAL A 494 3.18 47.35 -28.83
N LEU A 495 3.90 46.41 -29.44
CA LEU A 495 5.15 46.72 -30.15
C LEU A 495 4.93 47.64 -31.35
N ALA A 496 3.84 47.47 -32.10
CA ALA A 496 3.47 48.33 -33.19
C ALA A 496 3.14 49.76 -32.68
N ALA A 497 2.40 49.85 -31.57
CA ALA A 497 2.11 51.15 -30.96
C ALA A 497 3.39 51.85 -30.46
N LEU A 498 4.30 51.11 -29.80
CA LEU A 498 5.61 51.64 -29.37
C LEU A 498 6.47 52.05 -30.55
N ALA A 499 6.48 51.31 -31.65
CA ALA A 499 7.18 51.66 -32.86
C ALA A 499 6.61 52.94 -33.50
N ILE A 500 5.29 53.11 -33.52
CA ILE A 500 4.62 54.33 -33.99
C ILE A 500 5.00 55.54 -33.12
N VAL A 501 4.95 55.38 -31.79
CA VAL A 501 5.35 56.43 -30.85
C VAL A 501 6.81 56.82 -31.06
N ALA A 502 7.72 55.83 -31.17
CA ALA A 502 9.13 56.09 -31.44
C ALA A 502 9.36 56.79 -32.80
N ALA A 503 8.59 56.42 -33.84
CA ALA A 503 8.65 57.09 -35.13
C ALA A 503 8.12 58.51 -35.07
N CYS A 504 7.10 58.77 -34.27
CA CYS A 504 6.59 60.20 -34.06
C CYS A 504 7.60 61.09 -33.32
N PHE A 505 8.35 60.51 -32.36
CA PHE A 505 9.40 61.25 -31.67
C PHE A 505 10.59 61.53 -32.58
N ARG A 506 10.97 60.62 -33.51
CA ARG A 506 12.03 60.85 -34.49
C ARG A 506 11.71 61.97 -35.53
N LYS A 507 10.43 62.16 -35.82
CA LYS A 507 10.02 63.24 -36.76
C LYS A 507 9.96 64.62 -36.11
N ARG A 508 10.12 64.73 -34.81
CA ARG A 508 10.14 66.04 -34.09
C ARG A 508 11.52 66.49 -33.60
N ALA A 509 12.56 65.72 -33.82
CA ALA A 509 13.96 66.06 -33.66
C ALA A 509 14.61 66.33 -35.04
#